data_f0f6887570949abf34571d5e2eeb1bd7
#
_entry.id   f0f6887570949abf34571d5e2eeb1bd7
#
_cell.length_a   1.000
_cell.length_b   1.000
_cell.length_c   1.000
_cell.angle_alpha   90.00
_cell.angle_beta   90.00
_cell.angle_gamma   90.00
#
_symmetry.space_group_name_H-M   'P 1'
#
loop_
_entity.id
_entity.type
_entity.pdbx_description
1 polymer ?
#
loop_
_entity_poly.entity_id
_entity_poly.type
_entity_poly.pdbx_seq_one_letter_code
_entity_poly.pdbx_strand_id
1 'polypeptide(L)'
;MLIHFRWLQDVFDVPLVIMLTDDEKYLFKQNLTIPDVRKFSRGNAADIIAVGFDVRKTFIFSDLEYMGGAFYENVVKVSRCITGNQSKSTFGFTDMYVFTTKLGFNKVGLTILSVQ
;
A
#
# COMPACT_ATOMS: atom_id res chain seq x y z
N MET A 1 -3.22 1.47 16.30
CA MET A 1 -2.09 1.38 15.36
C MET A 1 -1.58 2.76 14.93
N LEU A 2 -2.37 3.64 14.31
CA LEU A 2 -1.91 4.97 13.86
C LEU A 2 -1.28 5.84 14.96
N ILE A 3 -1.84 5.82 16.17
CA ILE A 3 -1.31 6.56 17.33
C ILE A 3 0.13 6.10 17.67
N HIS A 4 0.45 4.82 17.51
CA HIS A 4 1.81 4.30 17.73
C HIS A 4 2.80 4.85 16.70
N PHE A 5 2.41 4.90 15.42
CA PHE A 5 3.26 5.48 14.38
C PHE A 5 3.47 6.97 14.57
N ARG A 6 2.45 7.70 15.01
CA ARG A 6 2.61 9.10 15.39
C ARG A 6 3.61 9.25 16.54
N TRP A 7 3.46 8.45 17.60
CA TRP A 7 4.39 8.47 18.74
C TRP A 7 5.83 8.17 18.31
N LEU A 8 6.02 7.18 17.41
CA LEU A 8 7.35 6.89 16.85
C LEU A 8 7.90 8.07 16.05
N GLN A 9 7.08 8.72 15.25
CA GLN A 9 7.49 9.91 14.50
C GLN A 9 7.95 11.04 15.44
N ASP A 10 7.19 11.27 16.52
CA ASP A 10 7.49 12.32 17.49
C ASP A 10 8.78 12.01 18.28
N VAL A 11 8.96 10.76 18.74
CA VAL A 11 10.10 10.35 19.58
C VAL A 11 11.40 10.28 18.78
N PHE A 12 11.35 9.74 17.58
CA PHE A 12 12.55 9.52 16.74
C PHE A 12 12.81 10.64 15.74
N ASP A 13 11.91 11.60 15.63
CA ASP A 13 11.99 12.73 14.69
C ASP A 13 12.19 12.31 13.23
N VAL A 14 11.51 11.25 12.79
CA VAL A 14 11.69 10.60 11.50
C VAL A 14 10.60 10.99 10.49
N PRO A 15 10.92 11.03 9.19
CA PRO A 15 9.90 11.11 8.15
C PRO A 15 9.07 9.83 8.10
N LEU A 16 7.78 9.97 7.79
CA LEU A 16 6.83 8.87 7.64
C LEU A 16 6.21 8.89 6.25
N VAL A 17 6.17 7.74 5.62
CA VAL A 17 5.48 7.53 4.35
C VAL A 17 4.30 6.59 4.58
N ILE A 18 3.10 7.04 4.23
CA ILE A 18 1.86 6.27 4.37
C ILE A 18 1.27 6.05 2.99
N MET A 19 1.23 4.79 2.57
CA MET A 19 0.66 4.36 1.31
C MET A 19 -0.75 3.82 1.53
N LEU A 20 -1.71 4.35 0.79
CA LEU A 20 -3.10 3.87 0.78
C LEU A 20 -3.26 2.90 -0.38
N THR A 21 -3.36 1.61 -0.06
CA THR A 21 -3.43 0.50 -1.04
C THR A 21 -4.85 0.32 -1.58
N ASP A 22 -5.37 1.31 -2.27
CA ASP A 22 -6.72 1.31 -2.81
C ASP A 22 -6.87 0.38 -4.04
N ASP A 23 -5.85 0.23 -4.85
CA ASP A 23 -5.80 -0.76 -5.93
C ASP A 23 -5.87 -2.19 -5.38
N GLU A 24 -5.15 -2.51 -4.31
CA GLU A 24 -5.22 -3.78 -3.63
C GLU A 24 -6.64 -4.07 -3.12
N LYS A 25 -7.27 -3.10 -2.47
CA LYS A 25 -8.66 -3.26 -1.98
C LYS A 25 -9.64 -3.53 -3.11
N TYR A 26 -9.50 -2.85 -4.23
CA TYR A 26 -10.30 -3.10 -5.43
C TYR A 26 -10.12 -4.53 -5.96
N LEU A 27 -8.88 -5.00 -6.03
CA LEU A 27 -8.56 -6.34 -6.53
C LEU A 27 -9.06 -7.48 -5.62
N PHE A 28 -9.07 -7.26 -4.30
CA PHE A 28 -9.54 -8.27 -3.34
C PHE A 28 -11.05 -8.26 -3.10
N LYS A 29 -11.70 -7.13 -3.25
CA LYS A 29 -13.12 -6.96 -2.93
C LYS A 29 -13.94 -6.83 -4.21
N GLN A 30 -14.50 -7.94 -4.68
CA GLN A 30 -15.28 -7.99 -5.94
C GLN A 30 -16.52 -7.08 -5.95
N ASN A 31 -17.02 -6.70 -4.78
CA ASN A 31 -18.18 -5.84 -4.62
C ASN A 31 -17.87 -4.34 -4.57
N LEU A 32 -16.60 -3.94 -4.71
CA LEU A 32 -16.19 -2.54 -4.72
C LEU A 32 -15.93 -2.05 -6.14
N THR A 33 -16.31 -0.80 -6.39
CA THR A 33 -15.96 -0.09 -7.63
C THR A 33 -14.74 0.83 -7.41
N ILE A 34 -14.11 1.29 -8.51
CA ILE A 34 -13.01 2.28 -8.41
C ILE A 34 -13.43 3.57 -7.70
N PRO A 35 -14.62 4.16 -7.98
CA PRO A 35 -15.11 5.29 -7.18
C PRO A 35 -15.25 4.99 -5.69
N ASP A 36 -15.68 3.78 -5.31
CA ASP A 36 -15.82 3.42 -3.90
C ASP A 36 -14.46 3.39 -3.19
N VAL A 37 -13.46 2.71 -3.78
CA VAL A 37 -12.13 2.63 -3.16
C VAL A 37 -11.47 4.00 -3.05
N ARG A 38 -11.63 4.88 -4.05
CA ARG A 38 -11.15 6.27 -3.97
C ARG A 38 -11.83 7.05 -2.85
N LYS A 39 -13.14 6.88 -2.68
CA LYS A 39 -13.89 7.51 -1.58
C LYS A 39 -13.37 7.04 -0.23
N PHE A 40 -13.14 5.72 -0.07
CA PHE A 40 -12.60 5.16 1.17
C PHE A 40 -11.17 5.64 1.43
N SER A 41 -10.31 5.68 0.42
CA SER A 41 -8.94 6.19 0.57
C SER A 41 -8.92 7.64 1.05
N ARG A 42 -9.78 8.51 0.52
CA ARG A 42 -9.90 9.89 0.98
C ARG A 42 -10.40 9.98 2.42
N GLY A 43 -11.38 9.14 2.80
CA GLY A 43 -11.84 9.04 4.19
C GLY A 43 -10.71 8.61 5.14
N ASN A 44 -9.98 7.55 4.78
CA ASN A 44 -8.85 7.06 5.55
C ASN A 44 -7.73 8.11 5.65
N ALA A 45 -7.44 8.85 4.57
CA ALA A 45 -6.48 9.94 4.61
C ALA A 45 -6.90 11.05 5.59
N ALA A 46 -8.18 11.41 5.61
CA ALA A 46 -8.72 12.39 6.56
C ALA A 46 -8.56 11.91 8.01
N ASP A 47 -8.84 10.63 8.28
CA ASP A 47 -8.67 10.03 9.61
C ASP A 47 -7.19 10.02 10.04
N ILE A 48 -6.28 9.69 9.12
CA ILE A 48 -4.84 9.72 9.36
C ILE A 48 -4.38 11.15 9.69
N ILE A 49 -4.82 12.14 8.94
CA ILE A 49 -4.52 13.55 9.19
C ILE A 49 -5.06 13.98 10.57
N ALA A 50 -6.28 13.54 10.92
CA ALA A 50 -6.91 13.85 12.21
C ALA A 50 -6.14 13.28 13.43
N VAL A 51 -5.36 12.21 13.25
CA VAL A 51 -4.46 11.70 14.30
C VAL A 51 -3.37 12.71 14.66
N GLY A 52 -3.04 13.64 13.74
CA GLY A 52 -2.15 14.77 14.00
C GLY A 52 -0.67 14.45 13.75
N PHE A 53 -0.34 13.74 12.69
CA PHE A 53 1.05 13.60 12.22
C PHE A 53 1.67 14.94 11.82
N ASP A 54 2.99 15.07 11.94
CA ASP A 54 3.70 16.26 11.45
C ASP A 54 3.64 16.33 9.92
N VAL A 55 2.89 17.29 9.39
CA VAL A 55 2.67 17.47 7.95
C VAL A 55 3.95 17.73 7.16
N ARG A 56 5.00 18.23 7.81
CA ARG A 56 6.30 18.50 7.17
C ARG A 56 7.14 17.25 7.00
N LYS A 57 6.79 16.18 7.73
CA LYS A 57 7.52 14.91 7.78
C LYS A 57 6.68 13.72 7.34
N THR A 58 5.42 13.96 6.97
CA THR A 58 4.51 12.87 6.58
C THR A 58 4.10 13.03 5.13
N PHE A 59 4.35 11.98 4.35
CA PHE A 59 3.89 11.87 2.98
C PHE A 59 2.81 10.79 2.88
N ILE A 60 1.59 11.18 2.53
CA ILE A 60 0.44 10.27 2.36
C ILE A 60 0.07 10.25 0.87
N PHE A 61 -0.06 9.08 0.28
CA PHE A 61 -0.49 8.93 -1.11
C PHE A 61 -1.37 7.70 -1.32
N SER A 62 -2.18 7.74 -2.37
CA SER A 62 -2.98 6.63 -2.89
C SER A 62 -2.26 5.98 -4.07
N ASP A 63 -2.30 4.66 -4.15
CA ASP A 63 -1.67 3.92 -5.24
C ASP A 63 -2.29 4.29 -6.59
N LEU A 64 -3.61 4.39 -6.65
CA LEU A 64 -4.33 4.75 -7.89
C LEU A 64 -4.03 6.18 -8.39
N GLU A 65 -3.53 7.07 -7.53
CA GLU A 65 -3.28 8.46 -7.89
C GLU A 65 -1.78 8.78 -8.06
N TYR A 66 -0.91 8.06 -7.35
CA TYR A 66 0.52 8.38 -7.29
C TYR A 66 1.42 7.37 -8.00
N MET A 67 1.03 6.09 -8.08
CA MET A 67 1.89 5.08 -8.69
C MET A 67 2.07 5.29 -10.19
N GLY A 68 3.25 5.80 -10.55
CA GLY A 68 3.65 6.03 -11.93
C GLY A 68 5.14 6.33 -12.04
N GLY A 69 5.66 6.48 -13.24
CA GLY A 69 7.02 6.89 -13.50
C GLY A 69 8.07 6.05 -12.75
N ALA A 70 8.99 6.72 -12.07
CA ALA A 70 10.11 6.08 -11.34
C ALA A 70 9.64 5.16 -10.21
N PHE A 71 8.52 5.47 -9.55
CA PHE A 71 7.96 4.61 -8.50
C PHE A 71 7.51 3.27 -9.09
N TYR A 72 6.73 3.30 -10.18
CA TYR A 72 6.27 2.08 -10.84
C TYR A 72 7.43 1.27 -11.44
N GLU A 73 8.43 1.93 -12.02
CA GLU A 73 9.64 1.27 -12.49
C GLU A 73 10.35 0.50 -11.37
N ASN A 74 10.42 1.09 -10.17
CA ASN A 74 11.01 0.44 -9.00
C ASN A 74 10.18 -0.76 -8.54
N VAL A 75 8.85 -0.65 -8.53
CA VAL A 75 7.93 -1.78 -8.24
C VAL A 75 8.21 -2.95 -9.18
N VAL A 76 8.34 -2.71 -10.48
CA VAL A 76 8.64 -3.74 -11.49
C VAL A 76 10.01 -4.39 -11.23
N LYS A 77 11.03 -3.59 -10.90
CA LYS A 77 12.36 -4.11 -10.56
C LYS A 77 12.32 -5.02 -9.32
N VAL A 78 11.66 -4.60 -8.26
CA VAL A 78 11.49 -5.38 -7.03
C VAL A 78 10.69 -6.67 -7.29
N SER A 79 9.61 -6.59 -8.06
CA SER A 79 8.76 -7.75 -8.42
C SER A 79 9.56 -8.83 -9.16
N ARG A 80 10.55 -8.44 -9.94
CA ARG A 80 11.45 -9.38 -10.64
C ARG A 80 12.38 -10.15 -9.70
N CYS A 81 12.67 -9.60 -8.54
CA CYS A 81 13.59 -10.20 -7.55
C CYS A 81 12.90 -11.17 -6.60
N ILE A 82 11.56 -11.21 -6.58
CA ILE A 82 10.76 -11.96 -5.60
C ILE A 82 9.98 -13.07 -6.29
N THR A 83 10.12 -14.30 -5.78
CA THR A 83 9.37 -15.45 -6.27
C THR A 83 7.97 -15.53 -5.64
N GLY A 84 7.02 -16.16 -6.34
CA GLY A 84 5.68 -16.41 -5.80
C GLY A 84 5.68 -17.19 -4.48
N ASN A 85 6.63 -18.11 -4.29
CA ASN A 85 6.75 -18.86 -3.04
C ASN A 85 7.23 -17.99 -1.88
N GLN A 86 8.20 -17.10 -2.13
CA GLN A 86 8.62 -16.12 -1.12
C GLN A 86 7.46 -15.22 -0.71
N SER A 87 6.66 -14.77 -1.68
CA SER A 87 5.46 -13.99 -1.41
C SER A 87 4.47 -14.73 -0.52
N LYS A 88 4.12 -15.96 -0.88
CA LYS A 88 3.21 -16.80 -0.09
C LYS A 88 3.70 -16.98 1.34
N SER A 89 4.99 -17.27 1.51
CA SER A 89 5.59 -17.50 2.82
C SER A 89 5.57 -16.23 3.68
N THR A 90 5.84 -15.08 3.08
CA THR A 90 5.90 -13.79 3.80
C THR A 90 4.51 -13.32 4.22
N PHE A 91 3.50 -13.47 3.38
CA PHE A 91 2.16 -12.95 3.62
C PHE A 91 1.16 -13.99 4.15
N GLY A 92 1.56 -15.25 4.26
CA GLY A 92 0.72 -16.34 4.77
C GLY A 92 -0.46 -16.70 3.85
N PHE A 93 -0.38 -16.43 2.56
CA PHE A 93 -1.43 -16.83 1.61
C PHE A 93 -1.41 -18.31 1.37
N THR A 94 -2.51 -19.00 1.72
CA THR A 94 -2.69 -20.43 1.48
C THR A 94 -3.14 -20.76 0.06
N ASP A 95 -3.96 -19.90 -0.53
CA ASP A 95 -4.47 -20.06 -1.89
C ASP A 95 -3.98 -18.93 -2.80
N MET A 96 -3.35 -19.33 -3.90
CA MET A 96 -2.96 -18.40 -4.93
C MET A 96 -4.21 -18.05 -5.74
N TYR A 97 -4.76 -16.88 -5.49
CA TYR A 97 -5.69 -16.31 -6.44
C TYR A 97 -4.99 -16.20 -7.79
N VAL A 98 -5.53 -16.96 -8.75
CA VAL A 98 -5.07 -17.09 -10.15
C VAL A 98 -4.94 -15.73 -10.87
N PHE A 99 -5.33 -14.66 -10.23
CA PHE A 99 -5.32 -13.30 -10.74
C PHE A 99 -3.91 -12.72 -10.97
N THR A 100 -2.92 -13.17 -10.22
CA THR A 100 -1.54 -12.68 -10.36
C THR A 100 -0.84 -13.16 -11.62
N THR A 101 -1.28 -14.30 -12.18
CA THR A 101 -0.67 -14.88 -13.38
C THR A 101 -1.22 -14.31 -14.69
N LYS A 102 -2.45 -13.81 -14.70
CA LYS A 102 -3.06 -13.27 -15.93
C LYS A 102 -2.62 -11.85 -16.29
N LEU A 103 -2.15 -11.06 -15.33
CA LEU A 103 -1.73 -9.67 -15.57
C LEU A 103 -0.21 -9.46 -15.51
N GLY A 104 0.58 -10.52 -15.28
CA GLY A 104 2.05 -10.40 -15.20
C GLY A 104 2.56 -9.53 -14.03
N PHE A 105 1.66 -9.05 -13.18
CA PHE A 105 2.01 -8.26 -12.00
C PHE A 105 2.13 -9.19 -10.80
N ASN A 106 3.36 -9.45 -10.38
CA ASN A 106 3.59 -9.99 -9.05
C ASN A 106 3.16 -8.94 -8.04
N LYS A 107 2.00 -9.14 -7.42
CA LYS A 107 1.44 -8.31 -6.36
C LYS A 107 2.39 -8.06 -5.18
N VAL A 108 3.44 -8.82 -5.11
CA VAL A 108 4.47 -8.82 -4.09
C VAL A 108 5.23 -7.51 -4.01
N GLY A 109 5.51 -6.89 -5.15
CA GLY A 109 6.21 -5.61 -5.16
C GLY A 109 5.39 -4.48 -4.54
N LEU A 110 4.08 -4.56 -4.64
CA LEU A 110 3.13 -3.58 -4.07
C LEU A 110 2.91 -3.79 -2.57
N THR A 111 2.79 -5.04 -2.13
CA THR A 111 2.47 -5.35 -0.73
C THR A 111 3.67 -5.19 0.22
N ILE A 112 4.91 -5.28 -0.26
CA ILE A 112 6.12 -5.06 0.56
C ILE A 112 6.23 -3.60 1.05
N LEU A 113 5.62 -2.67 0.33
CA LEU A 113 5.63 -1.25 0.68
C LEU A 113 4.41 -0.82 1.48
N SER A 114 3.42 -1.70 1.69
CA SER A 114 2.24 -1.39 2.48
C SER A 114 2.48 -1.71 3.96
N VAL A 115 2.39 -0.71 4.79
CA VAL A 115 2.18 -0.90 6.22
C VAL A 115 0.72 -1.32 6.39
N GLN A 116 0.46 -2.60 6.69
CA GLN A 116 -0.86 -3.10 7.06
C GLN A 116 -1.28 -2.52 8.42
#